data_61588d29e2a0103aef793f659399c51a
#
_entry.id   61588d29e2a0103aef793f659399c51a
#
_cell.length_a   1.000
_cell.length_b   1.000
_cell.length_c   1.000
_cell.angle_alpha   90.00
_cell.angle_beta   90.00
_cell.angle_gamma   90.00
#
_symmetry.space_group_name_H-M   'P 1'
#
loop_
_entity.id
_entity.type
_entity.pdbx_description
1 polymer ?
#
loop_
_entity_poly.entity_id
_entity_poly.type
_entity_poly.pdbx_seq_one_letter_code
_entity_poly.pdbx_strand_id
1 'polypeptide(L)'
;SLNKCIETKEDFSQELIAKLYESGEAGIPVETFFPKEEIKGNNYYILKNGSNSVLACYDPVRKVVRKVEKLNTFGIYPKNSEQAFALDALMNPNISLVALSGKAGTGKTLLALAAALQQNKAFEQIYLARPIVALSNKDLGYLPGDVNEKVSPYMQPLFDNLAVIKH
;
A
#
# COMPACT_ATOMS: atom_id res chain seq x y z
N SER A 1 14.27 12.70 -8.14
CA SER A 1 13.40 11.70 -8.80
C SER A 1 12.75 10.86 -7.72
N LEU A 2 11.44 10.96 -7.59
CA LEU A 2 10.66 10.07 -6.74
C LEU A 2 10.91 8.65 -7.24
N ASN A 3 11.53 7.81 -6.42
CA ASN A 3 11.70 6.40 -6.73
C ASN A 3 10.30 5.76 -6.83
N LYS A 4 9.86 5.54 -8.04
CA LYS A 4 8.70 4.71 -8.28
C LYS A 4 9.10 3.28 -7.93
N CYS A 5 8.62 2.78 -6.81
CA CYS A 5 8.85 1.40 -6.40
C CYS A 5 8.06 0.38 -7.25
N ILE A 6 7.37 0.82 -8.30
CA ILE A 6 6.57 -0.02 -9.19
C ILE A 6 7.13 0.06 -10.60
N GLU A 7 7.43 -1.09 -11.19
CA GLU A 7 7.95 -1.22 -12.54
C GLU A 7 7.11 -2.22 -13.33
N THR A 8 6.75 -1.85 -14.57
CA THR A 8 6.07 -2.76 -15.51
C THR A 8 7.07 -3.31 -16.49
N LYS A 9 7.14 -4.63 -16.61
CA LYS A 9 7.96 -5.32 -17.61
C LYS A 9 7.05 -6.00 -18.63
N GLU A 10 7.10 -5.52 -19.86
CA GLU A 10 6.40 -6.10 -21.00
C GLU A 10 7.21 -7.27 -21.59
N ASP A 11 6.54 -8.14 -22.34
CA ASP A 11 7.16 -9.30 -23.00
C ASP A 11 8.02 -10.17 -22.07
N PHE A 12 7.59 -10.28 -20.82
CA PHE A 12 8.27 -11.09 -19.82
C PHE A 12 8.10 -12.58 -20.09
N SER A 13 8.99 -13.44 -19.60
CA SER A 13 8.92 -14.89 -19.78
C SER A 13 7.60 -15.49 -19.27
N GLN A 14 6.82 -16.12 -20.14
CA GLN A 14 5.59 -16.83 -19.73
C GLN A 14 5.89 -17.98 -18.77
N GLU A 15 7.02 -18.65 -18.93
CA GLU A 15 7.45 -19.73 -18.04
C GLU A 15 7.66 -19.20 -16.61
N LEU A 16 8.33 -18.05 -16.46
CA LEU A 16 8.54 -17.43 -15.15
C LEU A 16 7.24 -16.91 -14.53
N ILE A 17 6.34 -16.35 -15.34
CA ILE A 17 5.00 -15.97 -14.87
C ILE A 17 4.25 -17.19 -14.33
N ALA A 18 4.25 -18.31 -15.06
CA ALA A 18 3.62 -19.55 -14.62
C ALA A 18 4.23 -20.08 -13.32
N LYS A 19 5.55 -20.06 -13.21
CA LYS A 19 6.26 -20.46 -11.97
C LYS A 19 5.87 -19.61 -10.76
N LEU A 20 5.64 -18.30 -10.94
CA LEU A 20 5.16 -17.44 -9.87
C LEU A 20 3.74 -17.80 -9.42
N TYR A 21 2.85 -18.15 -10.33
CA TYR A 21 1.52 -18.62 -9.98
C TYR A 21 1.56 -19.93 -9.18
N GLU A 22 2.48 -20.84 -9.53
CA GLU A 22 2.66 -22.09 -8.81
C GLU A 22 3.28 -21.91 -7.44
N SER A 23 4.31 -21.06 -7.31
CA SER A 23 5.05 -20.86 -6.07
C SER A 23 4.35 -19.93 -5.08
N GLY A 24 3.56 -18.98 -5.56
CA GLY A 24 2.81 -18.02 -4.74
C GLY A 24 3.70 -17.26 -3.75
N GLU A 25 3.37 -17.37 -2.47
CA GLU A 25 4.10 -16.72 -1.36
C GLU A 25 5.51 -17.27 -1.13
N ALA A 26 5.77 -18.52 -1.46
CA ALA A 26 7.10 -19.10 -1.32
C ALA A 26 8.12 -18.39 -2.20
N GLY A 27 7.69 -17.97 -3.38
CA GLY A 27 8.52 -17.23 -4.32
C GLY A 27 9.57 -18.09 -5.01
N ILE A 28 10.33 -17.43 -5.85
CA ILE A 28 11.38 -18.02 -6.68
C ILE A 28 12.67 -17.23 -6.45
N PRO A 29 13.85 -17.88 -6.39
CA PRO A 29 15.10 -17.16 -6.20
C PRO A 29 15.26 -16.00 -7.18
N VAL A 30 15.64 -14.84 -6.67
CA VAL A 30 15.69 -13.59 -7.45
C VAL A 30 16.60 -13.68 -8.67
N GLU A 31 17.68 -14.44 -8.59
CA GLU A 31 18.64 -14.63 -9.67
C GLU A 31 18.02 -15.32 -10.89
N THR A 32 16.94 -16.09 -10.70
CA THR A 32 16.17 -16.70 -11.78
C THR A 32 15.37 -15.66 -12.57
N PHE A 33 15.01 -14.53 -11.92
CA PHE A 33 14.15 -13.51 -12.50
C PHE A 33 14.89 -12.34 -13.12
N PHE A 34 15.92 -11.84 -12.43
CA PHE A 34 16.57 -10.60 -12.80
C PHE A 34 18.08 -10.71 -12.78
N PRO A 35 18.77 -10.04 -13.72
CA PRO A 35 20.20 -9.80 -13.61
C PRO A 35 20.54 -9.08 -12.30
N LYS A 36 21.69 -9.35 -11.73
CA LYS A 36 22.12 -8.79 -10.43
C LYS A 36 22.07 -7.26 -10.37
N GLU A 37 22.31 -6.59 -11.50
CA GLU A 37 22.37 -5.13 -11.60
C GLU A 37 21.00 -4.47 -11.47
N GLU A 38 19.91 -5.22 -11.70
CA GLU A 38 18.54 -4.68 -11.67
C GLU A 38 17.81 -4.92 -10.35
N ILE A 39 18.43 -5.63 -9.41
CA ILE A 39 17.80 -6.04 -8.16
C ILE A 39 17.78 -4.87 -7.18
N LYS A 40 16.57 -4.36 -6.88
CA LYS A 40 16.35 -3.34 -5.85
C LYS A 40 15.36 -3.84 -4.83
N GLY A 41 15.73 -3.77 -3.56
CA GLY A 41 14.88 -4.22 -2.46
C GLY A 41 13.54 -3.51 -2.40
N ASN A 42 12.50 -4.25 -2.05
CA ASN A 42 11.12 -3.77 -1.91
C ASN A 42 10.51 -3.19 -3.20
N ASN A 43 11.03 -3.55 -4.37
CA ASN A 43 10.42 -3.18 -5.64
C ASN A 43 9.26 -4.09 -5.99
N TYR A 44 8.23 -3.47 -6.55
CA TYR A 44 7.03 -4.12 -7.07
C TYR A 44 7.04 -4.15 -8.58
N TYR A 45 6.57 -5.25 -9.15
CA TYR A 45 6.60 -5.50 -10.58
C TYR A 45 5.24 -5.92 -11.10
N ILE A 46 4.86 -5.38 -12.26
CA ILE A 46 3.78 -5.90 -13.09
C ILE A 46 4.47 -6.61 -14.26
N LEU A 47 4.47 -7.93 -14.23
CA LEU A 47 5.11 -8.74 -15.26
C LEU A 47 4.06 -9.18 -16.26
N LYS A 48 4.23 -8.82 -17.53
CA LYS A 48 3.25 -9.05 -18.58
C LYS A 48 3.83 -9.85 -19.75
N ASN A 49 3.01 -10.75 -20.31
CA ASN A 49 3.25 -11.36 -21.59
C ASN A 49 1.91 -11.56 -22.30
N GLY A 50 1.61 -10.71 -23.29
CA GLY A 50 0.33 -10.70 -23.98
C GLY A 50 -0.82 -10.42 -23.00
N SER A 51 -1.78 -11.33 -22.94
CA SER A 51 -2.91 -11.26 -22.00
C SER A 51 -2.59 -11.76 -20.60
N ASN A 52 -1.46 -12.43 -20.42
CA ASN A 52 -1.02 -12.96 -19.13
C ASN A 52 -0.25 -11.90 -18.35
N SER A 53 -0.57 -11.76 -17.07
CA SER A 53 0.14 -10.87 -16.18
C SER A 53 0.17 -11.41 -14.75
N VAL A 54 1.17 -11.00 -13.99
CA VAL A 54 1.29 -11.31 -12.57
C VAL A 54 1.83 -10.09 -11.83
N LEU A 55 1.32 -9.87 -10.63
CA LEU A 55 1.86 -8.90 -9.69
C LEU A 55 2.92 -9.58 -8.83
N ALA A 56 4.07 -8.97 -8.72
CA ALA A 56 5.20 -9.56 -8.00
C ALA A 56 5.95 -8.53 -7.15
N CYS A 57 6.68 -9.01 -6.16
CA CYS A 57 7.53 -8.22 -5.30
C CYS A 57 8.84 -8.94 -5.04
N TYR A 58 9.93 -8.19 -5.04
CA TYR A 58 11.20 -8.71 -4.54
C TYR A 58 11.26 -8.59 -3.02
N ASP A 59 11.43 -9.73 -2.36
CA ASP A 59 11.65 -9.82 -0.92
C ASP A 59 13.17 -9.88 -0.64
N PRO A 60 13.77 -8.80 -0.12
CA PRO A 60 15.21 -8.74 0.11
C PRO A 60 15.67 -9.60 1.30
N VAL A 61 14.78 -9.97 2.19
CA VAL A 61 15.09 -10.80 3.36
C VAL A 61 15.28 -12.26 2.91
N ARG A 62 14.32 -12.79 2.16
CA ARG A 62 14.37 -14.15 1.63
C ARG A 62 15.10 -14.28 0.29
N LYS A 63 15.43 -13.14 -0.36
CA LYS A 63 16.05 -13.06 -1.69
C LYS A 63 15.26 -13.79 -2.77
N VAL A 64 13.96 -13.66 -2.73
CA VAL A 64 13.03 -14.25 -3.68
C VAL A 64 12.13 -13.19 -4.31
N VAL A 65 11.65 -13.48 -5.52
CA VAL A 65 10.51 -12.78 -6.11
C VAL A 65 9.27 -13.60 -5.79
N ARG A 66 8.31 -12.97 -5.14
CA ARG A 66 7.04 -13.59 -4.74
C ARG A 66 5.86 -12.96 -5.47
N LYS A 67 4.80 -13.71 -5.65
CA LYS A 67 3.53 -13.22 -6.15
C LYS A 67 2.88 -12.29 -5.11
N VAL A 68 2.30 -11.19 -5.58
CA VAL A 68 1.45 -10.30 -4.78
C VAL A 68 -0.01 -10.58 -5.12
N GLU A 69 -0.78 -10.88 -4.11
CA GLU A 69 -2.21 -11.17 -4.25
C GLU A 69 -3.08 -9.96 -3.94
N LYS A 70 -4.21 -9.84 -4.63
CA LYS A 70 -5.27 -8.88 -4.29
C LYS A 70 -6.13 -9.49 -3.18
N LEU A 71 -5.73 -9.25 -1.92
CA LEU A 71 -6.42 -9.78 -0.75
C LEU A 71 -7.34 -8.74 -0.12
N ASN A 72 -8.46 -9.21 0.42
CA ASN A 72 -9.30 -8.40 1.28
C ASN A 72 -8.53 -8.02 2.56
N THR A 73 -8.46 -6.73 2.86
CA THR A 73 -7.81 -6.21 4.05
C THR A 73 -8.83 -5.44 4.86
N PHE A 74 -9.23 -6.00 5.97
CA PHE A 74 -10.25 -5.43 6.87
C PHE A 74 -11.51 -4.92 6.13
N GLY A 75 -12.04 -5.73 5.22
CA GLY A 75 -13.21 -5.42 4.40
C GLY A 75 -12.92 -4.63 3.11
N ILE A 76 -11.69 -4.18 2.91
CA ILE A 76 -11.28 -3.42 1.72
C ILE A 76 -10.57 -4.33 0.72
N TYR A 77 -11.12 -4.41 -0.48
CA TYR A 77 -10.51 -5.14 -1.59
C TYR A 77 -9.83 -4.17 -2.57
N PRO A 78 -8.57 -4.41 -2.95
CA PRO A 78 -7.87 -3.53 -3.88
C PRO A 78 -8.51 -3.55 -5.27
N LYS A 79 -8.79 -2.37 -5.80
CA LYS A 79 -9.44 -2.19 -7.11
C LYS A 79 -8.47 -2.28 -8.29
N ASN A 80 -7.18 -2.06 -8.05
CA ASN A 80 -6.14 -2.05 -9.06
C ASN A 80 -4.81 -2.57 -8.49
N SER A 81 -3.80 -2.71 -9.36
CA SER A 81 -2.48 -3.21 -8.97
C SER A 81 -1.76 -2.29 -7.97
N GLU A 82 -1.89 -0.98 -8.11
CA GLU A 82 -1.25 0.00 -7.23
C GLU A 82 -1.79 -0.11 -5.81
N GLN A 83 -3.10 -0.29 -5.65
CA GLN A 83 -3.72 -0.52 -4.33
C GLN A 83 -3.31 -1.87 -3.74
N ALA A 84 -3.17 -2.91 -4.56
CA ALA A 84 -2.67 -4.22 -4.13
C ALA A 84 -1.23 -4.11 -3.59
N PHE A 85 -0.37 -3.40 -4.27
CA PHE A 85 1.01 -3.16 -3.83
C PHE A 85 1.07 -2.30 -2.56
N ALA A 86 0.22 -1.28 -2.47
CA ALA A 86 0.15 -0.45 -1.27
C ALA A 86 -0.26 -1.27 -0.04
N LEU A 87 -1.27 -2.11 -0.15
CA LEU A 87 -1.70 -2.99 0.95
C LEU A 87 -0.62 -4.02 1.29
N ASP A 88 0.02 -4.62 0.30
CA ASP A 88 1.13 -5.56 0.53
C ASP A 88 2.29 -4.89 1.31
N ALA A 89 2.68 -3.69 0.92
CA ALA A 89 3.73 -2.93 1.61
C ALA A 89 3.32 -2.55 3.04
N LEU A 90 2.09 -2.08 3.24
CA LEU A 90 1.56 -1.70 4.55
C LEU A 90 1.43 -2.89 5.50
N MET A 91 1.17 -4.09 4.98
CA MET A 91 1.05 -5.32 5.75
C MET A 91 2.40 -6.03 5.98
N ASN A 92 3.46 -5.60 5.30
CA ASN A 92 4.77 -6.24 5.40
C ASN A 92 5.51 -5.80 6.68
N PRO A 93 5.77 -6.70 7.64
CA PRO A 93 6.42 -6.34 8.91
C PRO A 93 7.88 -5.91 8.75
N ASN A 94 8.51 -6.20 7.62
CA ASN A 94 9.89 -5.80 7.33
C ASN A 94 10.00 -4.38 6.76
N ILE A 95 8.87 -3.71 6.47
CA ILE A 95 8.84 -2.34 5.96
C ILE A 95 8.35 -1.41 7.09
N SER A 96 9.26 -0.61 7.63
CA SER A 96 8.97 0.27 8.77
C SER A 96 8.24 1.56 8.38
N LEU A 97 8.38 2.01 7.13
CA LEU A 97 7.78 3.25 6.64
C LEU A 97 7.26 3.07 5.22
N VAL A 98 5.99 3.38 5.03
CA VAL A 98 5.34 3.39 3.72
C VAL A 98 4.80 4.79 3.43
N ALA A 99 5.23 5.38 2.33
CA ALA A 99 4.71 6.65 1.83
C ALA A 99 3.75 6.41 0.66
N LEU A 100 2.49 6.82 0.82
CA LEU A 100 1.48 6.73 -0.23
C LEU A 100 1.28 8.09 -0.88
N SER A 101 1.57 8.19 -2.17
CA SER A 101 1.40 9.39 -2.97
C SER A 101 0.40 9.15 -4.09
N GLY A 102 -0.40 10.16 -4.40
CA GLY A 102 -1.39 10.09 -5.48
C GLY A 102 -2.41 11.20 -5.38
N LYS A 103 -3.26 11.33 -6.40
CA LYS A 103 -4.34 12.30 -6.44
C LYS A 103 -5.37 12.07 -5.33
N ALA A 104 -6.13 13.10 -4.97
CA ALA A 104 -7.26 12.97 -4.07
C ALA A 104 -8.28 11.94 -4.60
N GLY A 105 -8.91 11.19 -3.71
CA GLY A 105 -9.92 10.19 -4.08
C GLY A 105 -9.37 8.86 -4.58
N THR A 106 -8.05 8.61 -4.49
CA THR A 106 -7.43 7.33 -4.88
C THR A 106 -7.44 6.28 -3.76
N GLY A 107 -8.00 6.59 -2.60
CA GLY A 107 -8.17 5.64 -1.50
C GLY A 107 -6.95 5.49 -0.57
N LYS A 108 -5.96 6.38 -0.62
CA LYS A 108 -4.75 6.31 0.20
C LYS A 108 -5.03 6.18 1.70
N THR A 109 -5.85 7.07 2.23
CA THR A 109 -6.22 7.08 3.65
C THR A 109 -7.00 5.83 4.03
N LEU A 110 -7.94 5.41 3.19
CA LEU A 110 -8.74 4.21 3.39
C LEU A 110 -7.86 2.96 3.46
N LEU A 111 -6.90 2.81 2.55
CA LEU A 111 -5.96 1.68 2.54
C LEU A 111 -5.08 1.68 3.79
N ALA A 112 -4.56 2.83 4.19
CA ALA A 112 -3.73 2.96 5.38
C ALA A 112 -4.50 2.58 6.66
N LEU A 113 -5.74 3.04 6.80
CA LEU A 113 -6.61 2.70 7.92
C LEU A 113 -6.98 1.21 7.93
N ALA A 114 -7.36 0.65 6.79
CA ALA A 114 -7.69 -0.76 6.67
C ALA A 114 -6.50 -1.66 7.07
N ALA A 115 -5.31 -1.35 6.58
CA ALA A 115 -4.10 -2.09 6.94
C ALA A 115 -3.75 -1.96 8.42
N ALA A 116 -3.88 -0.76 9.01
CA ALA A 116 -3.65 -0.55 10.44
C ALA A 116 -4.63 -1.36 11.29
N LEU A 117 -5.91 -1.34 10.95
CA LEU A 117 -6.95 -2.09 11.66
C LEU A 117 -6.78 -3.60 11.50
N GLN A 118 -6.34 -4.08 10.34
CA GLN A 118 -6.04 -5.50 10.12
C GLN A 118 -4.94 -6.01 11.04
N GLN A 119 -4.01 -5.14 11.42
CA GLN A 119 -2.84 -5.46 12.25
C GLN A 119 -3.05 -5.16 13.74
N ASN A 120 -4.26 -4.89 14.19
CA ASN A 120 -4.56 -4.49 15.56
C ASN A 120 -4.12 -5.49 16.64
N LYS A 121 -3.97 -6.76 16.27
CA LYS A 121 -3.46 -7.81 17.18
C LYS A 121 -1.95 -7.83 17.30
N ALA A 122 -1.24 -7.23 16.34
CA ALA A 122 0.22 -7.19 16.32
C ALA A 122 0.78 -5.92 17.01
N PHE A 123 -0.05 -4.90 17.22
CA PHE A 123 0.33 -3.62 17.81
C PHE A 123 -0.62 -3.22 18.93
N GLU A 124 -0.10 -2.59 19.96
CA GLU A 124 -0.90 -2.15 21.12
C GLU A 124 -1.78 -0.93 20.80
N GLN A 125 -1.30 -0.03 19.95
CA GLN A 125 -1.97 1.24 19.67
C GLN A 125 -1.78 1.67 18.22
N ILE A 126 -2.77 2.41 17.71
CA ILE A 126 -2.74 3.07 16.40
C ILE A 126 -2.79 4.58 16.65
N TYR A 127 -1.76 5.30 16.21
CA TYR A 127 -1.71 6.76 16.27
C TYR A 127 -2.12 7.34 14.93
N LEU A 128 -3.13 8.21 14.94
CA LEU A 128 -3.57 8.98 13.78
C LEU A 128 -3.17 10.44 13.96
N ALA A 129 -2.41 10.98 13.00
CA ALA A 129 -2.03 12.37 12.98
C ALA A 129 -2.43 13.00 11.64
N ARG A 130 -3.06 14.15 11.69
CA ARG A 130 -3.42 14.94 10.51
C ARG A 130 -3.01 16.40 10.73
N PRO A 131 -2.21 16.99 9.83
CA PRO A 131 -1.92 18.39 9.92
C PRO A 131 -3.18 19.22 9.68
N ILE A 132 -3.41 20.22 10.51
CA ILE A 132 -4.50 21.16 10.37
C ILE A 132 -3.94 22.40 9.67
N VAL A 133 -4.38 22.64 8.44
CA VAL A 133 -4.07 23.87 7.70
C VAL A 133 -5.35 24.69 7.64
N ALA A 134 -5.37 25.84 8.30
CA ALA A 134 -6.48 26.78 8.20
C ALA A 134 -6.56 27.29 6.76
N LEU A 135 -7.72 27.14 6.12
CA LEU A 135 -7.99 27.63 4.75
C LEU A 135 -8.06 29.17 4.66
N SER A 136 -8.03 29.84 5.78
CA SER A 136 -7.95 31.31 5.91
C SER A 136 -6.99 31.64 7.05
N ASN A 137 -6.35 32.83 7.01
CA ASN A 137 -5.46 33.35 8.06
C ASN A 137 -6.12 33.56 9.45
N LYS A 138 -7.20 32.83 9.72
CA LYS A 138 -7.87 32.82 11.02
C LYS A 138 -7.31 31.67 11.84
N ASP A 139 -6.70 32.02 12.96
CA ASP A 139 -6.28 31.06 13.97
C ASP A 139 -7.49 30.24 14.46
N LEU A 140 -7.25 28.94 14.77
CA LEU A 140 -8.26 28.07 15.39
C LEU A 140 -8.94 28.72 16.61
N GLY A 141 -8.25 29.65 17.30
CA GLY A 141 -8.78 30.40 18.43
C GLY A 141 -10.01 31.24 18.12
N TYR A 142 -10.22 31.65 16.87
CA TYR A 142 -11.41 32.45 16.44
C TYR A 142 -12.61 31.56 16.09
N LEU A 143 -12.49 30.24 16.03
CA LEU A 143 -13.62 29.35 15.79
C LEU A 143 -14.44 29.18 17.07
N PRO A 144 -15.78 29.16 17.00
CA PRO A 144 -16.63 28.87 18.15
C PRO A 144 -16.48 27.41 18.59
N GLY A 145 -16.62 27.16 19.88
CA GLY A 145 -16.56 25.82 20.45
C GLY A 145 -15.26 25.49 21.19
N ASP A 146 -15.22 24.34 21.79
CA ASP A 146 -14.01 23.81 22.44
C ASP A 146 -12.98 23.26 21.41
N VAL A 147 -11.84 22.77 21.89
CA VAL A 147 -10.77 22.24 21.01
C VAL A 147 -11.28 21.06 20.18
N ASN A 148 -12.08 20.18 20.74
CA ASN A 148 -12.60 19.01 20.03
C ASN A 148 -13.60 19.43 18.93
N GLU A 149 -14.47 20.39 19.22
CA GLU A 149 -15.40 20.93 18.23
C GLU A 149 -14.69 21.67 17.09
N LYS A 150 -13.60 22.40 17.40
CA LYS A 150 -12.78 23.12 16.41
C LYS A 150 -12.00 22.17 15.49
N VAL A 151 -11.53 21.05 16.01
CA VAL A 151 -10.73 20.06 15.28
C VAL A 151 -11.58 19.06 14.51
N SER A 152 -12.81 18.79 14.98
CA SER A 152 -13.73 17.80 14.40
C SER A 152 -13.93 17.94 12.88
N PRO A 153 -14.14 19.13 12.29
CA PRO A 153 -14.30 19.27 10.84
C PRO A 153 -13.09 18.81 10.03
N TYR A 154 -11.88 18.94 10.59
CA TYR A 154 -10.64 18.50 9.94
C TYR A 154 -10.44 16.99 10.03
N MET A 155 -11.07 16.33 11.00
CA MET A 155 -11.02 14.89 11.20
C MET A 155 -12.14 14.14 10.46
N GLN A 156 -13.15 14.83 9.96
CA GLN A 156 -14.31 14.22 9.29
C GLN A 156 -13.93 13.26 8.17
N PRO A 157 -12.97 13.56 7.27
CA PRO A 157 -12.56 12.62 6.23
C PRO A 157 -12.00 11.30 6.77
N LEU A 158 -11.41 11.28 7.97
CA LEU A 158 -10.98 10.06 8.64
C LEU A 158 -12.17 9.26 9.16
N PHE A 159 -13.14 9.90 9.76
CA PHE A 159 -14.37 9.26 10.26
C PHE A 159 -15.20 8.69 9.11
N ASP A 160 -15.28 9.38 7.98
CA ASP A 160 -15.96 8.88 6.78
C ASP A 160 -15.31 7.60 6.25
N ASN A 161 -13.97 7.53 6.21
CA ASN A 161 -13.25 6.33 5.83
C ASN A 161 -13.46 5.18 6.83
N LEU A 162 -13.49 5.48 8.12
CA LEU A 162 -13.78 4.47 9.15
C LEU A 162 -15.22 3.93 9.03
N ALA A 163 -16.17 4.78 8.66
CA ALA A 163 -17.55 4.35 8.41
C ALA A 163 -17.65 3.38 7.24
N VAL A 164 -16.89 3.61 6.16
CA VAL A 164 -16.82 2.68 5.01
C VAL A 164 -16.24 1.32 5.41
N ILE A 165 -15.26 1.31 6.29
CA ILE A 165 -14.61 0.06 6.75
C ILE A 165 -15.53 -0.78 7.64
N LYS A 166 -16.45 -0.15 8.39
CA LYS A 166 -17.35 -0.84 9.32
C LYS A 166 -18.54 -1.56 8.64
N HIS A 167 -18.79 -1.27 7.39
CA HIS A 167 -19.83 -1.90 6.56
C HIS A 167 -19.26 -3.01 5.67
#